data_34cd3cf9e16aca3536629c5e84b7dc22
#
_entry.id   34cd3cf9e16aca3536629c5e84b7dc22
#
_cell.length_a   1.000
_cell.length_b   1.000
_cell.length_c   1.000
_cell.angle_alpha   90.00
_cell.angle_beta   90.00
_cell.angle_gamma   90.00
#
_symmetry.space_group_name_H-M   'P 1'
#
loop_
_entity.id
_entity.type
_entity.pdbx_description
1 polymer ?
#
loop_
_entity_poly.entity_id
_entity_poly.type
_entity_poly.pdbx_seq_one_letter_code
_entity_poly.pdbx_strand_id
1 'polypeptide(L)'
;YTTLFRSPAYVTGIRSSHVTVKELDSLQLEDCTKLMIVAHPDDETIWGGAHLADKGYFVVCLTDGYNKTRRNEFQNTIKESGNKGLILRYPDKVHGERSNWAGDKKDIIKDLDTILTYKHWNMVVTHNPEGEYGHIHHEMTSQLVTQEYYRNYQKNDLYYFGQYYKKKVLPEVESSLRS
;
A
#
# COMPACT_ATOMS: atom_id res chain seq x y z
N TYR A 1 29.06 3.75 28.00
CA TYR A 1 27.78 4.22 27.45
C TYR A 1 27.52 3.43 26.18
N THR A 2 26.72 2.35 26.30
CA THR A 2 26.32 1.54 25.15
C THR A 2 25.13 2.23 24.51
N THR A 3 25.37 2.93 23.41
CA THR A 3 24.32 3.48 22.57
C THR A 3 23.58 2.30 21.93
N LEU A 4 22.42 1.93 22.49
CA LEU A 4 21.49 1.03 21.85
C LEU A 4 21.00 1.70 20.57
N PHE A 5 21.55 1.32 19.44
CA PHE A 5 20.93 1.55 18.14
C PHE A 5 19.57 0.83 18.15
N ARG A 6 18.51 1.55 18.48
CA ARG A 6 17.16 1.08 18.19
C ARG A 6 17.05 0.96 16.67
N SER A 7 17.08 -0.26 16.18
CA SER A 7 16.69 -0.53 14.79
C SER A 7 15.35 0.14 14.53
N PRO A 8 15.16 0.76 13.32
CA PRO A 8 13.86 1.30 12.96
C PRO A 8 12.81 0.21 13.16
N ALA A 9 11.76 0.53 13.90
CA ALA A 9 10.74 -0.42 14.29
C ALA A 9 9.98 -0.90 13.05
N TYR A 10 10.40 -2.00 12.50
CA TYR A 10 9.60 -2.75 11.52
C TYR A 10 8.46 -3.38 12.28
N VAL A 11 7.27 -2.82 12.15
CA VAL A 11 6.10 -3.40 12.79
C VAL A 11 5.73 -4.67 12.06
N THR A 12 6.21 -5.76 12.57
CA THR A 12 5.84 -7.12 12.19
C THR A 12 4.63 -7.56 13.01
N GLY A 13 3.56 -6.79 12.95
CA GLY A 13 2.36 -7.12 13.70
C GLY A 13 1.68 -8.37 13.18
N ILE A 14 1.67 -9.45 13.96
CA ILE A 14 0.61 -10.44 13.85
C ILE A 14 -0.62 -9.73 14.38
N ARG A 15 -1.50 -9.26 13.49
CA ARG A 15 -2.69 -8.55 13.92
C ARG A 15 -3.79 -9.51 14.28
N SER A 16 -4.23 -9.42 15.51
CA SER A 16 -5.54 -9.88 15.94
C SER A 16 -6.56 -8.73 16.01
N SER A 17 -6.15 -7.49 15.66
CA SER A 17 -6.96 -6.28 15.83
C SER A 17 -6.68 -5.26 14.72
N HIS A 18 -7.56 -4.26 14.62
CA HIS A 18 -7.43 -3.13 13.69
C HIS A 18 -6.17 -2.29 13.91
N VAL A 19 -5.79 -1.52 12.88
CA VAL A 19 -4.79 -0.45 12.97
C VAL A 19 -5.23 0.55 14.03
N THR A 20 -4.30 0.92 14.91
CA THR A 20 -4.55 1.93 15.93
C THR A 20 -3.59 3.10 15.78
N VAL A 21 -4.02 4.29 16.19
CA VAL A 21 -3.17 5.48 16.25
C VAL A 21 -1.89 5.20 17.04
N LYS A 22 -2.00 4.52 18.20
CA LYS A 22 -0.83 4.14 19.01
C LYS A 22 0.18 3.28 18.25
N GLU A 23 -0.29 2.40 17.39
CA GLU A 23 0.60 1.61 16.54
C GLU A 23 1.28 2.47 15.49
N LEU A 24 0.54 3.38 14.84
CA LEU A 24 1.10 4.33 13.87
C LEU A 24 2.13 5.26 14.53
N ASP A 25 1.86 5.76 15.75
CA ASP A 25 2.83 6.56 16.53
C ASP A 25 4.14 5.79 16.77
N SER A 26 4.06 4.48 17.01
CA SER A 26 5.25 3.65 17.23
C SER A 26 6.15 3.49 15.99
N LEU A 27 5.63 3.79 14.79
CA LEU A 27 6.37 3.72 13.53
C LEU A 27 7.25 4.95 13.27
N GLN A 28 7.10 6.02 14.05
CA GLN A 28 7.87 7.26 13.88
C GLN A 28 7.73 7.80 12.44
N LEU A 29 6.51 8.20 12.08
CA LEU A 29 6.14 8.62 10.72
C LEU A 29 6.31 10.14 10.48
N GLU A 30 7.04 10.85 11.34
CA GLU A 30 7.22 12.30 11.26
C GLU A 30 7.79 12.73 9.90
N ASP A 31 8.79 11.98 9.42
CA ASP A 31 9.47 12.26 8.14
C ASP A 31 8.72 11.72 6.91
N CYS A 32 7.63 10.97 7.12
CA CYS A 32 6.82 10.46 6.02
C CYS A 32 5.72 11.48 5.68
N THR A 33 5.81 12.09 4.51
CA THR A 33 4.80 13.03 4.00
C THR A 33 3.92 12.43 2.92
N LYS A 34 4.26 11.23 2.44
CA LYS A 34 3.60 10.53 1.33
C LYS A 34 3.14 9.15 1.80
N LEU A 35 1.98 8.73 1.33
CA LEU A 35 1.38 7.44 1.65
C LEU A 35 1.26 6.61 0.36
N MET A 36 1.67 5.36 0.41
CA MET A 36 1.44 4.38 -0.65
C MET A 36 0.64 3.21 -0.09
N ILE A 37 -0.45 2.82 -0.75
CA ILE A 37 -1.28 1.69 -0.33
C ILE A 37 -1.33 0.68 -1.46
N VAL A 38 -0.86 -0.55 -1.20
CA VAL A 38 -0.76 -1.65 -2.16
C VAL A 38 -1.47 -2.90 -1.66
N ALA A 39 -1.85 -3.76 -2.60
CA ALA A 39 -2.56 -4.99 -2.28
C ALA A 39 -1.64 -6.08 -1.75
N HIS A 40 -0.52 -6.37 -2.42
CA HIS A 40 0.36 -7.50 -2.11
C HIS A 40 1.82 -7.05 -1.88
N PRO A 41 2.60 -7.86 -1.14
CA PRO A 41 4.05 -7.69 -1.09
C PRO A 41 4.66 -7.90 -2.48
N ASP A 42 5.33 -6.95 -3.03
CA ASP A 42 5.96 -6.75 -4.33
C ASP A 42 5.34 -5.62 -5.18
N ASP A 43 4.06 -5.32 -5.00
CA ASP A 43 3.38 -4.26 -5.74
C ASP A 43 4.06 -2.89 -5.54
N GLU A 44 4.55 -2.62 -4.32
CA GLU A 44 5.29 -1.39 -4.00
C GLU A 44 6.56 -1.24 -4.84
N THR A 45 7.14 -2.36 -5.28
CA THR A 45 8.32 -2.39 -6.13
C THR A 45 7.95 -2.38 -7.62
N ILE A 46 7.01 -3.25 -8.01
CA ILE A 46 6.62 -3.43 -9.42
C ILE A 46 5.99 -2.16 -9.98
N TRP A 47 5.07 -1.57 -9.22
CA TRP A 47 4.29 -0.40 -9.66
C TRP A 47 4.80 0.91 -9.07
N GLY A 48 5.28 0.86 -7.82
CA GLY A 48 5.70 2.01 -7.05
C GLY A 48 7.22 2.18 -6.91
N GLY A 49 8.07 1.40 -7.59
CA GLY A 49 9.52 1.40 -7.37
C GLY A 49 10.19 2.77 -7.56
N ALA A 50 9.77 3.54 -8.56
CA ALA A 50 10.26 4.90 -8.76
C ALA A 50 9.87 5.84 -7.60
N HIS A 51 8.67 5.65 -7.03
CA HIS A 51 8.22 6.39 -5.85
C HIS A 51 9.06 6.05 -4.61
N LEU A 52 9.37 4.75 -4.41
CA LEU A 52 10.19 4.32 -3.27
C LEU A 52 11.60 4.92 -3.30
N ALA A 53 12.18 5.12 -4.50
CA ALA A 53 13.47 5.77 -4.66
C ALA A 53 13.49 7.23 -4.19
N ASP A 54 12.34 7.90 -4.24
CA ASP A 54 12.18 9.30 -3.81
C ASP A 54 12.06 9.48 -2.28
N LYS A 55 11.99 8.40 -1.51
CA LYS A 55 11.86 8.37 -0.04
C LYS A 55 10.69 9.18 0.53
N GLY A 56 10.53 9.12 1.85
CA GLY A 56 9.48 9.84 2.58
C GLY A 56 8.10 9.22 2.43
N TYR A 57 8.03 7.96 2.00
CA TYR A 57 6.80 7.19 1.95
C TYR A 57 6.56 6.39 3.23
N PHE A 58 5.31 6.37 3.67
CA PHE A 58 4.75 5.30 4.48
C PHE A 58 4.02 4.34 3.54
N VAL A 59 4.48 3.10 3.48
CA VAL A 59 3.93 2.07 2.56
C VAL A 59 3.07 1.11 3.36
N VAL A 60 1.83 0.94 2.97
CA VAL A 60 0.89 -0.01 3.57
C VAL A 60 0.56 -1.11 2.57
N CYS A 61 0.88 -2.35 2.91
CA CYS A 61 0.49 -3.52 2.14
C CYS A 61 -0.70 -4.21 2.83
N LEU A 62 -1.78 -4.48 2.11
CA LEU A 62 -3.02 -4.98 2.71
C LEU A 62 -2.98 -6.47 3.04
N THR A 63 -2.32 -7.30 2.23
CA THR A 63 -2.39 -8.76 2.36
C THR A 63 -1.11 -9.41 2.86
N ASP A 64 -1.20 -10.70 3.14
CA ASP A 64 -0.09 -11.63 3.38
C ASP A 64 0.81 -11.38 4.59
N GLY A 65 0.45 -10.49 5.50
CA GLY A 65 1.25 -10.23 6.69
C GLY A 65 1.42 -11.45 7.63
N TYR A 66 0.59 -12.49 7.52
CA TYR A 66 0.77 -13.77 8.22
C TYR A 66 1.74 -14.71 7.50
N ASN A 67 1.94 -14.57 6.19
CA ASN A 67 2.90 -15.34 5.41
C ASN A 67 4.32 -14.84 5.68
N LYS A 68 5.13 -15.65 6.37
CA LYS A 68 6.48 -15.25 6.79
C LYS A 68 7.37 -14.85 5.60
N THR A 69 7.30 -15.58 4.49
CA THR A 69 8.12 -15.29 3.30
C THR A 69 7.72 -13.96 2.70
N ARG A 70 6.44 -13.78 2.40
CA ARG A 70 5.94 -12.54 1.79
C ARG A 70 6.15 -11.31 2.67
N ARG A 71 5.93 -11.49 3.98
CA ARG A 71 6.22 -10.43 4.95
C ARG A 71 7.70 -10.02 4.96
N ASN A 72 8.61 -11.00 4.91
CA ASN A 72 10.04 -10.71 4.88
C ASN A 72 10.45 -10.01 3.58
N GLU A 73 9.88 -10.39 2.43
CA GLU A 73 10.11 -9.71 1.15
C GLU A 73 9.72 -8.23 1.26
N PHE A 74 8.50 -7.94 1.68
CA PHE A 74 8.04 -6.58 1.91
C PHE A 74 8.96 -5.80 2.87
N GLN A 75 9.30 -6.39 4.01
CA GLN A 75 10.15 -5.74 5.01
C GLN A 75 11.55 -5.42 4.48
N ASN A 76 12.13 -6.32 3.68
CA ASN A 76 13.43 -6.09 3.07
C ASN A 76 13.36 -4.93 2.06
N THR A 77 12.35 -4.89 1.20
CA THR A 77 12.12 -3.78 0.27
C THR A 77 12.00 -2.44 1.01
N ILE A 78 11.17 -2.38 2.04
CA ILE A 78 10.99 -1.17 2.84
C ILE A 78 12.29 -0.72 3.51
N LYS A 79 13.05 -1.68 4.05
CA LYS A 79 14.35 -1.41 4.67
C LYS A 79 15.37 -0.87 3.66
N GLU A 80 15.49 -1.54 2.53
CA GLU A 80 16.48 -1.18 1.50
C GLU A 80 16.16 0.16 0.84
N SER A 81 14.88 0.46 0.63
CA SER A 81 14.44 1.76 0.11
C SER A 81 14.56 2.91 1.11
N GLY A 82 14.75 2.61 2.41
CA GLY A 82 14.81 3.63 3.47
C GLY A 82 13.47 4.31 3.76
N ASN A 83 12.37 3.69 3.39
CA ASN A 83 11.01 4.11 3.68
C ASN A 83 10.47 3.48 4.98
N LYS A 84 9.24 3.78 5.35
CA LYS A 84 8.52 3.14 6.46
C LYS A 84 7.43 2.23 5.90
N GLY A 85 7.09 1.16 6.61
CA GLY A 85 6.08 0.23 6.10
C GLY A 85 5.28 -0.48 7.17
N LEU A 86 4.06 -0.82 6.80
CA LEU A 86 3.13 -1.62 7.59
C LEU A 86 2.49 -2.67 6.67
N ILE A 87 2.55 -3.94 7.06
CA ILE A 87 1.87 -5.00 6.33
C ILE A 87 0.71 -5.54 7.14
N LEU A 88 -0.47 -5.53 6.54
CA LEU A 88 -1.70 -6.04 7.13
C LEU A 88 -1.87 -7.54 6.81
N ARG A 89 -2.99 -8.13 7.25
CA ARG A 89 -3.18 -9.58 7.19
C ARG A 89 -4.46 -9.99 6.49
N TYR A 90 -4.99 -9.14 5.65
CA TYR A 90 -6.14 -9.53 4.84
C TYR A 90 -5.75 -10.67 3.91
N PRO A 91 -6.68 -11.60 3.64
CA PRO A 91 -6.35 -12.77 2.85
C PRO A 91 -6.14 -12.42 1.38
N ASP A 92 -5.03 -12.89 0.79
CA ASP A 92 -4.91 -12.96 -0.67
C ASP A 92 -5.77 -14.11 -1.21
N LYS A 93 -5.68 -15.29 -0.57
CA LYS A 93 -6.44 -16.47 -0.96
C LYS A 93 -7.15 -17.11 0.22
N VAL A 94 -8.34 -17.64 -0.07
CA VAL A 94 -9.13 -18.49 0.84
C VAL A 94 -9.39 -19.80 0.13
N HIS A 95 -8.99 -20.93 0.72
CA HIS A 95 -9.09 -22.27 0.12
C HIS A 95 -8.49 -22.40 -1.29
N GLY A 96 -7.41 -21.65 -1.57
CA GLY A 96 -6.72 -21.67 -2.86
C GLY A 96 -7.27 -20.69 -3.92
N GLU A 97 -8.45 -20.13 -3.70
CA GLU A 97 -9.08 -19.14 -4.58
C GLU A 97 -8.80 -17.71 -4.09
N ARG A 98 -8.73 -16.75 -5.01
CA ARG A 98 -8.60 -15.34 -4.67
C ARG A 98 -9.75 -14.88 -3.78
N SER A 99 -9.43 -14.25 -2.65
CA SER A 99 -10.44 -13.69 -1.77
C SER A 99 -11.16 -12.52 -2.46
N ASN A 100 -12.47 -12.44 -2.30
CA ASN A 100 -13.25 -11.27 -2.72
C ASN A 100 -13.45 -10.25 -1.61
N TRP A 101 -12.81 -10.47 -0.44
CA TRP A 101 -12.89 -9.65 0.78
C TRP A 101 -14.32 -9.35 1.27
N ALA A 102 -15.32 -10.14 0.88
CA ALA A 102 -16.71 -9.89 1.26
C ALA A 102 -16.91 -9.84 2.78
N GLY A 103 -16.18 -10.69 3.52
CA GLY A 103 -16.17 -10.71 4.98
C GLY A 103 -15.26 -9.64 5.61
N ASP A 104 -14.19 -9.25 4.91
CA ASP A 104 -13.13 -8.39 5.44
C ASP A 104 -13.30 -6.91 5.08
N LYS A 105 -14.20 -6.59 4.13
CA LYS A 105 -14.34 -5.25 3.55
C LYS A 105 -14.54 -4.16 4.62
N LYS A 106 -15.36 -4.42 5.64
CA LYS A 106 -15.62 -3.44 6.71
C LYS A 106 -14.38 -3.17 7.55
N ASP A 107 -13.60 -4.20 7.79
CA ASP A 107 -12.37 -4.12 8.58
C ASP A 107 -11.26 -3.42 7.79
N ILE A 108 -11.15 -3.69 6.48
CA ILE A 108 -10.24 -2.97 5.57
C ILE A 108 -10.60 -1.47 5.56
N ILE A 109 -11.87 -1.12 5.40
CA ILE A 109 -12.34 0.27 5.42
C ILE A 109 -11.94 0.96 6.72
N LYS A 110 -12.15 0.31 7.87
CA LYS A 110 -11.79 0.87 9.18
C LYS A 110 -10.29 1.10 9.33
N ASP A 111 -9.48 0.16 8.85
CA ASP A 111 -8.02 0.31 8.88
C ASP A 111 -7.55 1.41 7.93
N LEU A 112 -8.13 1.49 6.71
CA LEU A 112 -7.85 2.56 5.75
C LEU A 112 -8.24 3.94 6.30
N ASP A 113 -9.40 4.06 6.94
CA ASP A 113 -9.84 5.29 7.58
C ASP A 113 -8.82 5.76 8.63
N THR A 114 -8.40 4.86 9.53
CA THR A 114 -7.40 5.17 10.54
C THR A 114 -6.06 5.62 9.93
N ILE A 115 -5.60 4.97 8.86
CA ILE A 115 -4.33 5.28 8.20
C ILE A 115 -4.42 6.61 7.45
N LEU A 116 -5.48 6.81 6.67
CA LEU A 116 -5.66 8.02 5.87
C LEU A 116 -5.82 9.26 6.76
N THR A 117 -6.55 9.14 7.88
CA THR A 117 -6.82 10.27 8.80
C THR A 117 -5.74 10.47 9.86
N TYR A 118 -4.73 9.59 9.95
CA TYR A 118 -3.67 9.66 10.95
C TYR A 118 -2.94 11.01 10.96
N LYS A 119 -2.63 11.52 9.77
CA LYS A 119 -2.02 12.84 9.55
C LYS A 119 -2.37 13.34 8.15
N HIS A 120 -2.02 14.59 7.86
CA HIS A 120 -2.10 15.08 6.49
C HIS A 120 -1.01 14.45 5.63
N TRP A 121 -1.41 13.82 4.52
CA TRP A 121 -0.53 13.27 3.50
C TRP A 121 -0.47 14.22 2.29
N ASN A 122 0.73 14.64 1.89
CA ASN A 122 0.91 15.51 0.71
C ASN A 122 0.65 14.77 -0.60
N MET A 123 0.72 13.44 -0.55
CA MET A 123 0.44 12.56 -1.68
C MET A 123 -0.06 11.22 -1.14
N VAL A 124 -1.10 10.70 -1.73
CA VAL A 124 -1.55 9.32 -1.56
C VAL A 124 -1.48 8.63 -2.92
N VAL A 125 -0.83 7.50 -3.01
CA VAL A 125 -0.74 6.70 -4.25
C VAL A 125 -1.22 5.29 -3.99
N THR A 126 -1.96 4.72 -4.95
CA THR A 126 -2.51 3.37 -4.87
C THR A 126 -2.65 2.76 -6.27
N HIS A 127 -3.22 1.57 -6.32
CA HIS A 127 -3.50 0.84 -7.54
C HIS A 127 -4.40 1.59 -8.52
N ASN A 128 -4.23 1.27 -9.80
CA ASN A 128 -5.10 1.75 -10.88
C ASN A 128 -6.53 1.21 -10.68
N PRO A 129 -7.57 2.01 -11.00
CA PRO A 129 -8.96 1.55 -10.92
C PRO A 129 -9.26 0.29 -11.75
N GLU A 130 -8.50 0.04 -12.81
CA GLU A 130 -8.58 -1.16 -13.66
C GLU A 130 -7.60 -2.27 -13.22
N GLY A 131 -6.93 -2.12 -12.07
CA GLY A 131 -6.02 -3.10 -11.48
C GLY A 131 -4.75 -3.36 -12.28
N GLU A 132 -4.18 -2.34 -12.97
CA GLU A 132 -3.02 -2.35 -13.86
C GLU A 132 -3.15 -3.33 -15.04
N TYR A 133 -3.57 -4.55 -14.79
CA TYR A 133 -3.80 -5.60 -15.77
C TYR A 133 -5.07 -6.43 -15.49
N GLY A 134 -5.98 -5.92 -14.66
CA GLY A 134 -7.24 -6.59 -14.28
C GLY A 134 -7.09 -7.50 -13.05
N HIS A 135 -6.17 -7.20 -12.12
CA HIS A 135 -6.06 -7.96 -10.89
C HIS A 135 -7.11 -7.53 -9.87
N ILE A 136 -7.99 -8.45 -9.46
CA ILE A 136 -9.13 -8.16 -8.59
C ILE A 136 -8.78 -7.40 -7.30
N HIS A 137 -7.68 -7.77 -6.62
CA HIS A 137 -7.30 -7.08 -5.38
C HIS A 137 -6.75 -5.68 -5.64
N HIS A 138 -6.13 -5.42 -6.80
CA HIS A 138 -5.71 -4.07 -7.18
C HIS A 138 -6.92 -3.17 -7.43
N GLU A 139 -7.91 -3.67 -8.18
CA GLU A 139 -9.19 -2.96 -8.41
C GLU A 139 -9.91 -2.68 -7.08
N MET A 140 -10.00 -3.68 -6.20
CA MET A 140 -10.64 -3.54 -4.89
C MET A 140 -9.87 -2.57 -3.98
N THR A 141 -8.54 -2.63 -3.95
CA THR A 141 -7.69 -1.69 -3.19
C THR A 141 -7.90 -0.28 -3.70
N SER A 142 -7.83 -0.09 -5.03
CA SER A 142 -8.09 1.20 -5.66
C SER A 142 -9.45 1.76 -5.29
N GLN A 143 -10.50 0.94 -5.40
CA GLN A 143 -11.87 1.35 -5.06
C GLN A 143 -12.00 1.77 -3.59
N LEU A 144 -11.48 0.96 -2.66
CA LEU A 144 -11.61 1.21 -1.23
C LEU A 144 -10.80 2.43 -0.79
N VAL A 145 -9.56 2.56 -1.28
CA VAL A 145 -8.71 3.73 -0.98
C VAL A 145 -9.35 5.00 -1.55
N THR A 146 -9.83 4.97 -2.78
CA THR A 146 -10.51 6.10 -3.41
C THR A 146 -11.75 6.53 -2.63
N GLN A 147 -12.60 5.57 -2.26
CA GLN A 147 -13.81 5.85 -1.48
C GLN A 147 -13.47 6.50 -0.14
N GLU A 148 -12.52 5.93 0.62
CA GLU A 148 -12.15 6.45 1.94
C GLU A 148 -11.38 7.76 1.84
N TYR A 149 -10.56 7.94 0.80
CA TYR A 149 -9.86 9.19 0.56
C TYR A 149 -10.83 10.35 0.36
N TYR A 150 -11.78 10.24 -0.58
CA TYR A 150 -12.74 11.32 -0.86
C TYR A 150 -13.80 11.50 0.23
N ARG A 151 -14.00 10.52 1.12
CA ARG A 151 -14.82 10.73 2.33
C ARG A 151 -14.14 11.66 3.33
N ASN A 152 -12.81 11.62 3.40
CA ASN A 152 -12.04 12.33 4.42
C ASN A 152 -11.33 13.59 3.89
N TYR A 153 -11.10 13.68 2.57
CA TYR A 153 -10.36 14.75 1.94
C TYR A 153 -11.10 15.37 0.77
N GLN A 154 -10.94 16.71 0.62
CA GLN A 154 -11.52 17.47 -0.51
C GLN A 154 -10.44 17.93 -1.49
N LYS A 155 -9.24 17.34 -1.45
CA LYS A 155 -8.09 17.70 -2.29
C LYS A 155 -7.81 16.63 -3.31
N ASN A 156 -7.10 16.98 -4.39
CA ASN A 156 -6.75 16.08 -5.48
C ASN A 156 -5.30 15.58 -5.36
N ASP A 157 -4.91 15.10 -4.18
CA ASP A 157 -3.56 14.57 -3.93
C ASP A 157 -3.55 13.01 -3.94
N LEU A 158 -4.59 12.40 -4.51
CA LEU A 158 -4.68 10.95 -4.76
C LEU A 158 -4.24 10.63 -6.18
N TYR A 159 -3.29 9.72 -6.29
CA TYR A 159 -2.68 9.28 -7.55
C TYR A 159 -2.81 7.77 -7.69
N TYR A 160 -2.79 7.30 -8.94
CA TYR A 160 -2.91 5.89 -9.28
C TYR A 160 -1.68 5.42 -10.05
N PHE A 161 -1.29 4.16 -9.84
CA PHE A 161 -0.27 3.55 -10.67
C PHE A 161 -0.70 3.50 -12.13
N GLY A 162 0.30 3.49 -13.03
CA GLY A 162 0.04 3.40 -14.47
C GLY A 162 -0.52 2.04 -14.87
N GLN A 163 -1.24 2.01 -15.99
CA GLN A 163 -1.76 0.77 -16.55
C GLN A 163 -0.65 -0.04 -17.24
N TYR A 164 -0.71 -1.36 -17.11
CA TYR A 164 0.20 -2.27 -17.80
C TYR A 164 -0.30 -2.57 -19.22
N TYR A 165 0.60 -2.42 -20.18
CA TYR A 165 0.35 -2.77 -21.57
C TYR A 165 1.34 -3.83 -22.06
N LYS A 166 0.83 -4.88 -22.72
CA LYS A 166 1.69 -5.85 -23.39
C LYS A 166 2.47 -5.17 -24.53
N LYS A 167 3.75 -5.54 -24.69
CA LYS A 167 4.65 -4.94 -25.70
C LYS A 167 4.05 -4.82 -27.11
N LYS A 168 3.23 -5.80 -27.50
CA LYS A 168 2.61 -5.82 -28.84
C LYS A 168 1.58 -4.69 -29.07
N VAL A 169 0.97 -4.14 -28.01
CA VAL A 169 -0.03 -3.05 -28.13
C VAL A 169 0.55 -1.67 -27.79
N LEU A 170 1.80 -1.61 -27.29
CA LEU A 170 2.45 -0.34 -26.94
C LEU A 170 2.46 0.70 -28.08
N PRO A 171 2.73 0.35 -29.35
CA PRO A 171 2.73 1.35 -30.44
C PRO A 171 1.38 2.04 -30.62
N GLU A 172 0.27 1.31 -30.44
CA GLU A 172 -1.09 1.85 -30.55
C GLU A 172 -1.40 2.78 -29.39
N VAL A 173 -1.03 2.37 -28.15
CA VAL A 173 -1.20 3.17 -26.95
C VAL A 173 -0.38 4.46 -27.02
N GLU A 174 0.90 4.37 -27.40
CA GLU A 174 1.77 5.55 -27.55
C GLU A 174 1.22 6.54 -28.58
N SER A 175 0.65 6.05 -29.67
CA SER A 175 0.01 6.87 -30.68
C SER A 175 -1.19 7.63 -30.11
N SER A 176 -2.02 6.97 -29.31
CA SER A 176 -3.20 7.58 -28.68
C SER A 176 -2.88 8.62 -27.61
N LEU A 177 -1.73 8.48 -26.92
CA LEU A 177 -1.28 9.43 -25.89
C LEU A 177 -0.63 10.70 -26.49
N ARG A 178 -0.22 10.66 -27.77
CA ARG A 178 0.39 11.80 -28.49
C ARG A 178 -0.61 12.63 -29.28
N SER A 179 -1.84 12.18 -29.41
CA SER A 179 -2.94 12.88 -30.10
C SER A 179 -3.76 13.71 -29.11
#